data_069daedb82b1d97bcba6a70ea2e5a37e
#
_entry.id   069daedb82b1d97bcba6a70ea2e5a37e
#
_cell.length_a   1.000
_cell.length_b   1.000
_cell.length_c   1.000
_cell.angle_alpha   90.00
_cell.angle_beta   90.00
_cell.angle_gamma   90.00
#
_symmetry.space_group_name_H-M   'P 1'
#
loop_
_entity.id
_entity.type
_entity.pdbx_description
1 polymer ?
#
loop_
_entity_poly.entity_id
_entity_poly.type
_entity_poly.pdbx_seq_one_letter_code
_entity_poly.pdbx_strand_id
1 'polypeptide(L)'
;MDRAHAETGKHAVAVLNASNAYVQKQMEKNRRIDLDDLFVRGFDIRWNEELQDSYVYQIPAIANIDHFEFKSNITFFVGENGSGKSTLLEAFAVACGLNPEGGTANYRFSTYDDYSDLASAIRIRKGVSKPKWSYFLRAESFYNVASALMTKYNDDGKMQDLHARSHGESFLDFIQRADQPGLYIMDEPEAALSPQRQLTLLIHLVKMAQKGAQFVIVTHSPILLAIPDADIFSFDEGSIQQIRYEDTESYQITKMFLDNREYMLKRLLAEDEEE
;
A
#
# COMPACT_ATOMS: atom_id res chain seq x y z
N MET A 1 28.59 29.02 -25.83
CA MET A 1 27.95 27.81 -25.30
C MET A 1 27.20 28.03 -23.96
N ASP A 2 27.48 29.09 -23.21
CA ASP A 2 26.94 29.27 -21.86
C ASP A 2 25.48 29.79 -21.71
N ARG A 3 24.94 30.44 -22.73
CA ARG A 3 23.57 31.02 -22.64
C ARG A 3 22.45 29.95 -22.75
N ALA A 4 22.64 28.92 -23.57
CA ALA A 4 21.65 27.86 -23.77
C ALA A 4 21.50 26.96 -22.53
N HIS A 5 22.60 26.69 -21.79
CA HIS A 5 22.57 25.92 -20.55
C HIS A 5 21.91 26.69 -19.39
N ALA A 6 22.09 28.00 -19.33
CA ALA A 6 21.47 28.88 -18.33
C ALA A 6 19.94 29.02 -18.53
N GLU A 7 19.45 29.00 -19.78
CA GLU A 7 18.01 29.05 -20.08
C GLU A 7 17.32 27.70 -19.79
N THR A 8 17.97 26.57 -20.09
CA THR A 8 17.45 25.23 -19.77
C THR A 8 17.34 25.03 -18.26
N GLY A 9 18.34 25.50 -17.49
CA GLY A 9 18.28 25.44 -16.01
C GLY A 9 17.16 26.29 -15.41
N LYS A 10 16.95 27.53 -15.94
CA LYS A 10 15.85 28.41 -15.50
C LYS A 10 14.47 27.82 -15.83
N HIS A 11 14.32 27.14 -16.97
CA HIS A 11 13.08 26.52 -17.36
C HIS A 11 12.78 25.29 -16.47
N ALA A 12 13.79 24.46 -16.17
CA ALA A 12 13.65 23.34 -15.24
C ALA A 12 13.27 23.78 -13.82
N VAL A 13 13.89 24.86 -13.31
CA VAL A 13 13.55 25.43 -11.99
C VAL A 13 12.14 26.03 -11.99
N ALA A 14 11.71 26.67 -13.07
CA ALA A 14 10.35 27.21 -13.18
C ALA A 14 9.29 26.11 -13.22
N VAL A 15 9.55 24.99 -13.92
CA VAL A 15 8.68 23.82 -13.96
C VAL A 15 8.61 23.14 -12.59
N LEU A 16 9.74 23.00 -11.90
CA LEU A 16 9.80 22.47 -10.53
C LEU A 16 9.03 23.35 -9.53
N ASN A 17 9.17 24.67 -9.62
CA ASN A 17 8.47 25.61 -8.74
C ASN A 17 6.96 25.64 -9.04
N ALA A 18 6.55 25.57 -10.30
CA ALA A 18 5.13 25.45 -10.68
C ALA A 18 4.54 24.12 -10.22
N SER A 19 5.29 23.02 -10.32
CA SER A 19 4.89 21.71 -9.80
C SER A 19 4.78 21.73 -8.28
N ASN A 20 5.73 22.35 -7.58
CA ASN A 20 5.67 22.49 -6.12
C ASN A 20 4.48 23.35 -5.67
N ALA A 21 4.20 24.47 -6.34
CA ALA A 21 3.04 25.29 -6.04
C ALA A 21 1.71 24.57 -6.34
N TYR A 22 1.66 23.78 -7.40
CA TYR A 22 0.50 22.94 -7.70
C TYR A 22 0.32 21.84 -6.65
N VAL A 23 1.39 21.16 -6.24
CA VAL A 23 1.38 20.14 -5.19
C VAL A 23 0.97 20.76 -3.86
N GLN A 24 1.55 21.90 -3.46
CA GLN A 24 1.14 22.62 -2.24
C GLN A 24 -0.32 23.05 -2.28
N LYS A 25 -0.81 23.57 -3.40
CA LYS A 25 -2.22 23.95 -3.57
C LYS A 25 -3.17 22.75 -3.56
N GLN A 26 -2.72 21.58 -3.99
CA GLN A 26 -3.46 20.33 -3.84
C GLN A 26 -3.39 19.82 -2.39
N MET A 27 -2.25 19.99 -1.69
CA MET A 27 -2.08 19.69 -0.28
C MET A 27 -2.99 20.55 0.61
N GLU A 28 -3.11 21.86 0.34
CA GLU A 28 -4.04 22.74 1.05
C GLU A 28 -5.51 22.39 0.79
N LYS A 29 -5.82 21.75 -0.34
CA LYS A 29 -7.13 21.22 -0.68
C LYS A 29 -7.44 19.87 -0.05
N ASN A 30 -6.42 19.13 0.36
CA ASN A 30 -6.54 17.95 1.20
C ASN A 30 -6.84 18.40 2.63
N ARG A 31 -8.07 18.92 2.86
CA ARG A 31 -8.62 19.03 4.20
C ARG A 31 -8.38 17.70 4.89
N ARG A 32 -7.87 17.75 6.13
CA ARG A 32 -7.96 16.63 7.07
C ARG A 32 -9.37 16.08 6.94
N ILE A 33 -9.46 14.86 6.46
CA ILE A 33 -10.74 14.17 6.33
C ILE A 33 -11.28 14.09 7.74
N ASP A 34 -12.55 14.42 7.91
CA ASP A 34 -13.22 14.19 9.18
C ASP A 34 -13.13 12.68 9.44
N LEU A 35 -12.68 12.29 10.62
CA LEU A 35 -12.59 10.87 11.00
C LEU A 35 -13.93 10.16 10.83
N ASP A 36 -15.02 10.91 10.76
CA ASP A 36 -16.36 10.41 10.49
C ASP A 36 -16.55 9.95 9.02
N ASP A 37 -15.70 10.40 8.11
CA ASP A 37 -15.74 10.01 6.68
C ASP A 37 -15.06 8.66 6.39
N LEU A 38 -14.26 8.11 7.32
CA LEU A 38 -13.62 6.81 7.15
C LEU A 38 -14.64 5.66 7.19
N PHE A 39 -14.50 4.71 6.27
CA PHE A 39 -15.30 3.47 6.26
C PHE A 39 -14.96 2.54 7.41
N VAL A 40 -13.67 2.48 7.76
CA VAL A 40 -13.13 1.76 8.91
C VAL A 40 -12.31 2.74 9.74
N ARG A 41 -12.71 2.91 11.00
CA ARG A 41 -12.03 3.79 11.96
C ARG A 41 -10.85 3.11 12.66
N GLY A 42 -10.83 1.79 12.65
CA GLY A 42 -9.81 0.99 13.30
C GLY A 42 -10.24 -0.44 13.55
N PHE A 43 -9.48 -1.11 14.36
CA PHE A 43 -9.80 -2.47 14.80
C PHE A 43 -9.25 -2.73 16.20
N ASP A 44 -9.83 -3.71 16.89
CA ASP A 44 -9.36 -4.26 18.15
C ASP A 44 -9.02 -5.73 17.94
N ILE A 45 -7.97 -6.24 18.58
CA ILE A 45 -7.63 -7.67 18.61
C ILE A 45 -8.02 -8.23 19.97
N ARG A 46 -8.84 -9.27 19.98
CA ARG A 46 -9.25 -9.98 21.19
C ARG A 46 -8.51 -11.30 21.27
N TRP A 47 -7.44 -11.31 22.00
CA TRP A 47 -6.64 -12.51 22.26
C TRP A 47 -7.40 -13.46 23.19
N ASN A 48 -7.37 -14.75 22.88
CA ASN A 48 -7.83 -15.85 23.72
C ASN A 48 -6.70 -16.87 23.90
N GLU A 49 -6.86 -17.85 24.75
CA GLU A 49 -5.83 -18.86 25.04
C GLU A 49 -5.38 -19.61 23.78
N GLU A 50 -6.29 -20.00 22.90
CA GLU A 50 -6.01 -20.70 21.65
C GLU A 50 -5.15 -19.89 20.69
N LEU A 51 -5.44 -18.58 20.57
CA LEU A 51 -4.68 -17.64 19.74
C LEU A 51 -3.32 -17.29 20.31
N GLN A 52 -3.15 -17.34 21.64
CA GLN A 52 -1.86 -17.13 22.28
C GLN A 52 -0.87 -18.27 22.01
N ASP A 53 -1.37 -19.46 21.70
CA ASP A 53 -0.54 -20.61 21.30
C ASP A 53 -0.22 -20.60 19.78
N SER A 54 -0.83 -19.71 19.01
CA SER A 54 -0.64 -19.62 17.55
C SER A 54 0.66 -18.90 17.19
N TYR A 55 1.17 -19.17 15.96
CA TYR A 55 2.37 -18.48 15.45
C TYR A 55 2.20 -16.95 15.34
N VAL A 56 0.99 -16.46 15.14
CA VAL A 56 0.73 -15.00 15.01
C VAL A 56 0.99 -14.25 16.31
N TYR A 57 0.81 -14.91 17.46
CA TYR A 57 1.14 -14.33 18.76
C TYR A 57 2.65 -14.27 19.00
N GLN A 58 3.44 -15.06 18.26
CA GLN A 58 4.92 -15.02 18.33
C GLN A 58 5.49 -13.84 17.52
N ILE A 59 4.68 -13.14 16.72
CA ILE A 59 5.08 -11.93 16.00
C ILE A 59 4.93 -10.73 16.93
N PRO A 60 6.03 -10.15 17.45
CA PRO A 60 5.94 -9.16 18.53
C PRO A 60 5.11 -7.93 18.15
N ALA A 61 5.23 -7.45 16.91
CA ALA A 61 4.47 -6.30 16.43
C ALA A 61 2.95 -6.55 16.44
N ILE A 62 2.50 -7.80 16.21
CA ILE A 62 1.08 -8.18 16.24
C ILE A 62 0.61 -8.45 17.66
N ALA A 63 1.40 -9.20 18.45
CA ALA A 63 1.04 -9.58 19.81
C ALA A 63 0.78 -8.37 20.72
N ASN A 64 1.46 -7.26 20.45
CA ASN A 64 1.35 -6.03 21.23
C ASN A 64 0.21 -5.10 20.74
N ILE A 65 -0.65 -5.53 19.79
CA ILE A 65 -1.80 -4.75 19.34
C ILE A 65 -3.04 -5.17 20.13
N ASP A 66 -3.53 -4.28 20.99
CA ASP A 66 -4.89 -4.38 21.55
C ASP A 66 -5.87 -3.56 20.71
N HIS A 67 -5.40 -2.43 20.18
CA HIS A 67 -6.20 -1.42 19.56
C HIS A 67 -5.40 -0.66 18.47
N PHE A 68 -6.01 -0.46 17.30
CA PHE A 68 -5.42 0.32 16.21
C PHE A 68 -6.44 1.31 15.64
N GLU A 69 -6.03 2.57 15.44
CA GLU A 69 -6.84 3.63 14.85
C GLU A 69 -6.29 4.15 13.54
N PHE A 70 -7.15 4.22 12.54
CA PHE A 70 -6.87 4.96 11.31
C PHE A 70 -7.17 6.44 11.52
N LYS A 71 -6.21 7.31 11.16
CA LYS A 71 -6.32 8.77 11.29
C LYS A 71 -6.33 9.49 9.95
N SER A 72 -6.02 8.75 8.87
CA SER A 72 -5.98 9.22 7.51
C SER A 72 -6.69 8.21 6.60
N ASN A 73 -7.13 8.67 5.44
CA ASN A 73 -7.69 7.78 4.42
C ASN A 73 -6.63 7.03 3.61
N ILE A 74 -5.35 7.32 3.80
CA ILE A 74 -4.24 6.50 3.29
C ILE A 74 -3.33 6.14 4.46
N THR A 75 -3.23 4.85 4.74
CA THR A 75 -2.36 4.30 5.78
C THR A 75 -1.40 3.31 5.16
N PHE A 76 -0.12 3.50 5.42
CA PHE A 76 0.94 2.59 5.01
C PHE A 76 1.46 1.78 6.19
N PHE A 77 1.70 0.49 5.96
CA PHE A 77 2.44 -0.39 6.85
C PHE A 77 3.80 -0.69 6.23
N VAL A 78 4.86 -0.42 6.95
CA VAL A 78 6.26 -0.62 6.55
C VAL A 78 7.02 -1.45 7.58
N GLY A 79 8.22 -1.91 7.24
CA GLY A 79 9.11 -2.68 8.09
C GLY A 79 9.76 -3.84 7.35
N GLU A 80 10.67 -4.56 8.01
CA GLU A 80 11.39 -5.68 7.43
C GLU A 80 10.50 -6.86 7.01
N ASN A 81 11.02 -7.73 6.16
CA ASN A 81 10.36 -8.97 5.79
C ASN A 81 10.19 -9.86 7.02
N GLY A 82 9.00 -10.46 7.18
CA GLY A 82 8.69 -11.28 8.36
C GLY A 82 8.20 -10.50 9.59
N SER A 83 8.15 -9.17 9.57
CA SER A 83 7.66 -8.35 10.70
C SER A 83 6.15 -8.47 10.96
N GLY A 84 5.40 -9.17 10.10
CA GLY A 84 3.97 -9.44 10.28
C GLY A 84 3.01 -8.51 9.52
N LYS A 85 3.52 -7.59 8.67
CA LYS A 85 2.71 -6.65 7.90
C LYS A 85 1.63 -7.33 7.08
N SER A 86 2.03 -8.25 6.19
CA SER A 86 1.11 -8.97 5.29
C SER A 86 0.17 -9.87 6.08
N THR A 87 0.63 -10.49 7.18
CA THR A 87 -0.20 -11.31 8.07
C THR A 87 -1.32 -10.48 8.71
N LEU A 88 -0.99 -9.29 9.24
CA LEU A 88 -2.00 -8.39 9.80
C LEU A 88 -2.94 -7.85 8.73
N LEU A 89 -2.39 -7.46 7.57
CA LEU A 89 -3.18 -6.92 6.46
C LEU A 89 -4.19 -7.93 5.93
N GLU A 90 -3.78 -9.19 5.76
CA GLU A 90 -4.65 -10.30 5.34
C GLU A 90 -5.75 -10.55 6.37
N ALA A 91 -5.38 -10.69 7.65
CA ALA A 91 -6.35 -10.90 8.72
C ALA A 91 -7.36 -9.74 8.82
N PHE A 92 -6.88 -8.50 8.64
CA PHE A 92 -7.73 -7.32 8.57
C PHE A 92 -8.68 -7.35 7.35
N ALA A 93 -8.19 -7.75 6.17
CA ALA A 93 -9.00 -7.89 4.96
C ALA A 93 -10.11 -8.93 5.15
N VAL A 94 -9.78 -10.10 5.70
CA VAL A 94 -10.75 -11.16 6.01
C VAL A 94 -11.77 -10.69 7.05
N ALA A 95 -11.36 -9.98 8.09
CA ALA A 95 -12.26 -9.40 9.09
C ALA A 95 -13.19 -8.33 8.48
N CYS A 96 -12.77 -7.65 7.41
CA CYS A 96 -13.62 -6.77 6.61
C CYS A 96 -14.57 -7.53 5.66
N GLY A 97 -14.47 -8.85 5.57
CA GLY A 97 -15.31 -9.72 4.73
C GLY A 97 -14.77 -9.92 3.31
N LEU A 98 -13.48 -9.65 3.07
CA LEU A 98 -12.82 -9.85 1.79
C LEU A 98 -12.20 -11.26 1.72
N ASN A 99 -11.92 -11.72 0.49
CA ASN A 99 -11.24 -12.99 0.28
C ASN A 99 -9.74 -12.87 0.59
N PRO A 100 -9.13 -13.79 1.37
CA PRO A 100 -7.71 -13.79 1.69
C PRO A 100 -6.79 -13.90 0.45
N GLU A 101 -7.25 -14.56 -0.60
CA GLU A 101 -6.50 -14.63 -1.88
C GLU A 101 -6.60 -13.36 -2.73
N GLY A 102 -7.39 -12.38 -2.29
CA GLY A 102 -7.66 -11.14 -3.02
C GLY A 102 -9.01 -11.12 -3.73
N GLY A 103 -9.42 -9.93 -4.17
CA GLY A 103 -10.69 -9.70 -4.85
C GLY A 103 -11.73 -8.98 -4.01
N THR A 104 -13.00 -9.06 -4.42
CA THR A 104 -14.12 -8.43 -3.74
C THR A 104 -14.82 -9.40 -2.80
N ALA A 105 -15.64 -8.87 -1.88
CA ALA A 105 -16.44 -9.65 -0.93
C ALA A 105 -17.38 -10.69 -1.57
N ASN A 106 -17.71 -10.55 -2.86
CA ASN A 106 -18.60 -11.45 -3.60
C ASN A 106 -17.91 -12.71 -4.13
N TYR A 107 -16.61 -12.83 -4.00
CA TYR A 107 -15.82 -13.96 -4.49
C TYR A 107 -15.25 -14.73 -3.32
N ARG A 108 -15.98 -15.75 -2.87
CA ARG A 108 -15.47 -16.74 -1.91
C ARG A 108 -14.89 -17.93 -2.68
N PHE A 109 -13.66 -17.83 -3.11
CA PHE A 109 -12.82 -18.96 -3.47
C PHE A 109 -11.80 -19.16 -2.35
N SER A 110 -11.92 -20.23 -1.64
CA SER A 110 -10.91 -20.68 -0.69
C SER A 110 -10.35 -21.98 -1.24
N THR A 111 -9.10 -21.95 -1.68
CA THR A 111 -8.35 -23.17 -2.03
C THR A 111 -7.69 -23.77 -0.80
N TYR A 112 -7.57 -22.99 0.30
CA TYR A 112 -6.99 -23.42 1.57
C TYR A 112 -7.85 -22.95 2.74
N ASP A 113 -8.14 -23.85 3.68
CA ASP A 113 -8.84 -23.56 4.94
C ASP A 113 -7.92 -22.91 6.01
N ASP A 114 -6.72 -22.47 5.62
CA ASP A 114 -5.66 -22.02 6.52
C ASP A 114 -5.69 -20.48 6.67
N TYR A 115 -6.89 -19.93 6.99
CA TYR A 115 -6.98 -18.54 7.39
C TYR A 115 -6.27 -18.37 8.73
N SER A 116 -5.44 -17.35 8.86
CA SER A 116 -4.84 -17.07 10.15
C SER A 116 -5.96 -16.87 11.17
N ASP A 117 -5.92 -17.59 12.27
CA ASP A 117 -6.87 -17.49 13.39
C ASP A 117 -7.04 -16.05 13.85
N LEU A 118 -6.04 -15.20 13.57
CA LEU A 118 -6.02 -13.75 13.84
C LEU A 118 -7.25 -13.04 13.25
N ALA A 119 -7.72 -13.43 12.05
CA ALA A 119 -8.89 -12.78 11.44
C ALA A 119 -10.15 -12.93 12.32
N SER A 120 -10.28 -14.05 13.02
CA SER A 120 -11.39 -14.30 13.95
C SER A 120 -11.32 -13.43 15.21
N ALA A 121 -10.13 -13.01 15.61
CA ALA A 121 -9.88 -12.17 16.78
C ALA A 121 -10.07 -10.68 16.48
N ILE A 122 -9.94 -10.27 15.22
CA ILE A 122 -10.09 -8.86 14.82
C ILE A 122 -11.55 -8.43 14.90
N ARG A 123 -11.79 -7.31 15.56
CA ARG A 123 -13.09 -6.63 15.63
C ARG A 123 -12.99 -5.28 14.95
N ILE A 124 -13.63 -5.15 13.77
CA ILE A 124 -13.61 -3.93 12.97
C ILE A 124 -14.48 -2.85 13.62
N ARG A 125 -13.89 -1.68 13.87
CA ARG A 125 -14.60 -0.46 14.25
C ARG A 125 -14.99 0.30 12.99
N LYS A 126 -16.25 0.17 12.61
CA LYS A 126 -16.81 0.75 11.39
C LYS A 126 -17.02 2.25 11.55
N GLY A 127 -16.85 2.98 10.47
CA GLY A 127 -17.29 4.36 10.35
C GLY A 127 -18.80 4.49 10.18
N VAL A 128 -19.25 5.72 10.00
CA VAL A 128 -20.68 6.04 9.82
C VAL A 128 -21.19 5.51 8.47
N SER A 129 -20.38 5.65 7.43
CA SER A 129 -20.71 5.20 6.07
C SER A 129 -20.20 3.79 5.79
N LYS A 130 -20.95 3.03 4.98
CA LYS A 130 -20.47 1.73 4.47
C LYS A 130 -19.81 1.93 3.10
N PRO A 131 -18.67 1.28 2.83
CA PRO A 131 -18.08 1.31 1.50
C PRO A 131 -19.04 0.63 0.51
N LYS A 132 -19.29 1.27 -0.63
CA LYS A 132 -20.04 0.65 -1.74
C LYS A 132 -19.20 -0.40 -2.46
N TRP A 133 -17.89 -0.25 -2.37
CA TRP A 133 -16.90 -1.11 -2.99
C TRP A 133 -15.79 -1.42 -1.98
N SER A 134 -15.36 -2.66 -1.92
CA SER A 134 -14.20 -3.07 -1.12
C SER A 134 -13.39 -4.09 -1.90
N TYR A 135 -12.09 -3.93 -1.88
CA TYR A 135 -11.18 -4.77 -2.65
C TYR A 135 -9.91 -5.05 -1.87
N PHE A 136 -9.50 -6.31 -1.84
CA PHE A 136 -8.19 -6.72 -1.38
C PHE A 136 -7.33 -7.11 -2.56
N LEU A 137 -6.17 -6.49 -2.69
CA LEU A 137 -5.22 -6.70 -3.76
C LEU A 137 -3.92 -7.25 -3.17
N ARG A 138 -3.55 -8.44 -3.64
CA ARG A 138 -2.22 -9.02 -3.41
C ARG A 138 -1.51 -9.09 -4.75
N ALA A 139 -0.29 -8.53 -4.83
CA ALA A 139 0.46 -8.56 -6.09
C ALA A 139 0.71 -10.00 -6.57
N GLU A 140 1.00 -10.93 -5.65
CA GLU A 140 1.25 -12.34 -5.95
C GLU A 140 0.05 -13.06 -6.56
N SER A 141 -1.17 -12.80 -6.08
CA SER A 141 -2.38 -13.49 -6.51
C SER A 141 -3.18 -12.71 -7.56
N PHE A 142 -2.80 -11.47 -7.86
CA PHE A 142 -3.53 -10.61 -8.79
C PHE A 142 -3.81 -11.29 -10.13
N TYR A 143 -2.84 -12.01 -10.69
CA TYR A 143 -3.00 -12.69 -11.99
C TYR A 143 -3.95 -13.88 -11.92
N ASN A 144 -3.94 -14.62 -10.83
CA ASN A 144 -4.85 -15.74 -10.62
C ASN A 144 -6.29 -15.23 -10.49
N VAL A 145 -6.48 -14.18 -9.69
CA VAL A 145 -7.78 -13.54 -9.47
C VAL A 145 -8.27 -12.83 -10.74
N ALA A 146 -7.41 -12.10 -11.44
CA ALA A 146 -7.74 -11.45 -12.71
C ALA A 146 -8.14 -12.47 -13.77
N SER A 147 -7.44 -13.60 -13.89
CA SER A 147 -7.77 -14.69 -14.81
C SER A 147 -9.09 -15.37 -14.47
N ALA A 148 -9.37 -15.58 -13.19
CA ALA A 148 -10.65 -16.15 -12.73
C ALA A 148 -11.84 -15.18 -12.96
N LEU A 149 -11.61 -13.87 -12.77
CA LEU A 149 -12.59 -12.83 -13.10
C LEU A 149 -12.88 -12.77 -14.60
N MET A 150 -11.85 -12.90 -15.44
CA MET A 150 -12.00 -12.89 -16.90
C MET A 150 -12.80 -14.07 -17.42
N THR A 151 -12.57 -15.28 -16.91
CA THR A 151 -13.34 -16.47 -17.31
C THR A 151 -14.82 -16.34 -17.03
N LYS A 152 -15.20 -15.57 -16.01
CA LYS A 152 -16.59 -15.42 -15.57
C LYS A 152 -17.32 -14.23 -16.25
N TYR A 153 -16.59 -13.21 -16.72
CA TYR A 153 -17.14 -12.01 -17.39
C TYR A 153 -16.99 -12.02 -18.91
N ASN A 154 -16.55 -13.14 -19.52
CA ASN A 154 -16.43 -13.29 -20.98
C ASN A 154 -17.75 -13.18 -21.75
N ASP A 155 -18.90 -13.09 -21.07
CA ASP A 155 -20.20 -12.94 -21.75
C ASP A 155 -20.45 -11.54 -22.35
N ASP A 156 -19.71 -10.51 -21.92
CA ASP A 156 -19.92 -9.12 -22.36
C ASP A 156 -18.85 -8.53 -23.32
N GLY A 157 -17.86 -9.32 -23.76
CA GLY A 157 -16.91 -8.96 -24.83
C GLY A 157 -15.94 -7.80 -24.58
N LYS A 158 -15.95 -7.17 -23.40
CA LYS A 158 -15.17 -5.94 -23.12
C LYS A 158 -13.84 -6.14 -22.41
N MET A 159 -13.43 -7.36 -22.10
CA MET A 159 -12.29 -7.63 -21.24
C MET A 159 -11.20 -8.54 -21.87
N GLN A 160 -11.27 -8.77 -23.18
CA GLN A 160 -10.35 -9.69 -23.90
C GLN A 160 -8.89 -9.23 -24.02
N ASP A 161 -8.56 -8.00 -23.61
CA ASP A 161 -7.27 -7.37 -23.93
C ASP A 161 -6.20 -7.45 -22.81
N LEU A 162 -6.51 -8.00 -21.62
CA LEU A 162 -5.57 -8.00 -20.49
C LEU A 162 -4.40 -8.99 -20.66
N HIS A 163 -4.60 -10.09 -21.43
CA HIS A 163 -3.52 -11.06 -21.71
C HIS A 163 -2.55 -10.59 -22.80
N ALA A 164 -2.94 -9.60 -23.60
CA ALA A 164 -2.09 -9.04 -24.66
C ALA A 164 -1.17 -7.91 -24.13
N ARG A 165 -1.36 -7.45 -22.90
CA ARG A 165 -0.60 -6.36 -22.29
C ARG A 165 0.40 -6.89 -21.27
N SER A 166 1.42 -6.08 -20.98
CA SER A 166 2.37 -6.42 -19.91
C SER A 166 1.66 -6.47 -18.56
N HIS A 167 2.15 -7.33 -17.66
CA HIS A 167 1.60 -7.53 -16.31
C HIS A 167 1.30 -6.22 -15.57
N GLY A 168 2.23 -5.26 -15.58
CA GLY A 168 2.02 -3.96 -14.92
C GLY A 168 1.00 -3.04 -15.62
N GLU A 169 0.70 -3.21 -16.92
CA GLU A 169 -0.35 -2.46 -17.63
C GLU A 169 -1.73 -2.95 -17.23
N SER A 170 -1.90 -4.28 -17.17
CA SER A 170 -3.16 -4.89 -16.75
C SER A 170 -3.52 -4.53 -15.31
N PHE A 171 -2.51 -4.45 -14.43
CA PHE A 171 -2.68 -4.05 -13.03
C PHE A 171 -3.11 -2.59 -12.89
N LEU A 172 -2.43 -1.66 -13.57
CA LEU A 172 -2.80 -0.24 -13.55
C LEU A 172 -4.17 0.01 -14.18
N ASP A 173 -4.48 -0.64 -15.30
CA ASP A 173 -5.81 -0.56 -15.94
C ASP A 173 -6.92 -1.02 -14.98
N PHE A 174 -6.68 -2.10 -14.24
CA PHE A 174 -7.65 -2.59 -13.25
C PHE A 174 -7.87 -1.55 -12.14
N ILE A 175 -6.81 -1.03 -11.54
CA ILE A 175 -6.91 -0.02 -10.47
C ILE A 175 -7.54 1.27 -10.99
N GLN A 176 -7.20 1.71 -12.21
CA GLN A 176 -7.76 2.93 -12.79
C GLN A 176 -9.26 2.80 -13.11
N ARG A 177 -9.75 1.59 -13.41
CA ARG A 177 -11.18 1.32 -13.60
C ARG A 177 -11.96 1.28 -12.28
N ALA A 178 -11.28 1.00 -11.17
CA ALA A 178 -11.85 1.06 -9.82
C ALA A 178 -11.95 2.53 -9.35
N ASP A 179 -12.66 3.39 -10.09
CA ASP A 179 -12.77 4.85 -9.84
C ASP A 179 -13.94 5.18 -8.88
N GLN A 180 -14.18 4.33 -7.86
CA GLN A 180 -15.26 4.54 -6.91
C GLN A 180 -14.76 4.68 -5.47
N PRO A 181 -15.37 5.57 -4.65
CA PRO A 181 -15.10 5.63 -3.23
C PRO A 181 -15.35 4.28 -2.57
N GLY A 182 -14.36 3.75 -1.88
CA GLY A 182 -14.43 2.43 -1.27
C GLY A 182 -13.25 2.15 -0.36
N LEU A 183 -13.22 0.95 0.21
CA LEU A 183 -12.10 0.44 1.02
C LEU A 183 -11.19 -0.42 0.15
N TYR A 184 -9.94 0.00 0.03
CA TYR A 184 -8.90 -0.69 -0.74
C TYR A 184 -7.78 -1.13 0.19
N ILE A 185 -7.56 -2.43 0.25
CA ILE A 185 -6.48 -3.04 1.01
C ILE A 185 -5.49 -3.57 -0.02
N MET A 186 -4.20 -3.24 0.10
CA MET A 186 -3.20 -3.59 -0.91
C MET A 186 -1.93 -4.13 -0.27
N ASP A 187 -1.46 -5.27 -0.77
CA ASP A 187 -0.21 -5.90 -0.35
C ASP A 187 0.79 -5.82 -1.49
N GLU A 188 1.85 -5.02 -1.28
CA GLU A 188 2.95 -4.75 -2.21
C GLU A 188 2.50 -4.42 -3.65
N PRO A 189 1.65 -3.41 -3.84
CA PRO A 189 1.14 -3.07 -5.17
C PRO A 189 2.22 -2.65 -6.16
N GLU A 190 3.41 -2.30 -5.69
CA GLU A 190 4.57 -1.95 -6.50
C GLU A 190 5.30 -3.14 -7.14
N ALA A 191 5.13 -4.37 -6.67
CA ALA A 191 5.94 -5.53 -7.06
C ALA A 191 5.94 -5.80 -8.59
N ALA A 192 4.84 -5.47 -9.27
CA ALA A 192 4.71 -5.60 -10.72
C ALA A 192 4.94 -4.29 -11.50
N LEU A 193 5.34 -3.19 -10.82
CA LEU A 193 5.36 -1.85 -11.40
C LEU A 193 6.77 -1.28 -11.54
N SER A 194 7.08 -0.77 -12.74
CA SER A 194 8.25 0.09 -12.92
C SER A 194 8.12 1.37 -12.10
N PRO A 195 9.23 2.08 -11.76
CA PRO A 195 9.18 3.34 -11.02
C PRO A 195 8.23 4.38 -11.63
N GLN A 196 8.20 4.49 -12.96
CA GLN A 196 7.27 5.39 -13.64
C GLN A 196 5.80 5.01 -13.42
N ARG A 197 5.50 3.70 -13.39
CA ARG A 197 4.14 3.20 -13.11
C ARG A 197 3.76 3.35 -11.66
N GLN A 198 4.70 3.27 -10.74
CA GLN A 198 4.48 3.60 -9.33
C GLN A 198 4.08 5.06 -9.14
N LEU A 199 4.67 6.01 -9.90
CA LEU A 199 4.21 7.40 -9.93
C LEU A 199 2.78 7.54 -10.45
N THR A 200 2.40 6.75 -11.46
CA THR A 200 1.03 6.75 -11.98
C THR A 200 0.04 6.22 -10.93
N LEU A 201 0.41 5.13 -10.23
CA LEU A 201 -0.37 4.59 -9.11
C LEU A 201 -0.52 5.61 -7.99
N LEU A 202 0.57 6.27 -7.58
CA LEU A 202 0.56 7.32 -6.56
C LEU A 202 -0.48 8.40 -6.89
N ILE A 203 -0.44 8.95 -8.12
CA ILE A 203 -1.39 9.98 -8.55
C ILE A 203 -2.84 9.47 -8.48
N HIS A 204 -3.06 8.21 -8.85
CA HIS A 204 -4.38 7.60 -8.80
C HIS A 204 -4.88 7.44 -7.36
N LEU A 205 -4.06 6.92 -6.44
CA LEU A 205 -4.38 6.78 -5.02
C LEU A 205 -4.77 8.13 -4.40
N VAL A 206 -3.97 9.18 -4.65
CA VAL A 206 -4.28 10.54 -4.16
C VAL A 206 -5.62 11.04 -4.70
N LYS A 207 -5.88 10.88 -6.00
CA LYS A 207 -7.16 11.31 -6.60
C LYS A 207 -8.36 10.55 -6.03
N MET A 208 -8.21 9.26 -5.79
CA MET A 208 -9.28 8.44 -5.21
C MET A 208 -9.52 8.78 -3.73
N ALA A 209 -8.44 8.99 -2.98
CA ALA A 209 -8.52 9.44 -1.59
C ALA A 209 -9.27 10.77 -1.48
N GLN A 210 -9.01 11.72 -2.39
CA GLN A 210 -9.76 12.98 -2.48
C GLN A 210 -11.27 12.80 -2.79
N LYS A 211 -11.64 11.69 -3.40
CA LYS A 211 -13.04 11.31 -3.66
C LYS A 211 -13.67 10.54 -2.47
N GLY A 212 -12.94 10.31 -1.38
CA GLY A 212 -13.39 9.60 -0.19
C GLY A 212 -13.07 8.11 -0.19
N ALA A 213 -12.15 7.62 -1.01
CA ALA A 213 -11.63 6.26 -0.87
C ALA A 213 -10.71 6.15 0.34
N GLN A 214 -10.72 5.01 1.01
CA GLN A 214 -9.81 4.67 2.12
C GLN A 214 -8.88 3.54 1.68
N PHE A 215 -7.58 3.71 1.98
CA PHE A 215 -6.52 2.77 1.61
C PHE A 215 -5.76 2.29 2.85
N VAL A 216 -5.50 0.98 2.90
CA VAL A 216 -4.53 0.38 3.83
C VAL A 216 -3.56 -0.43 2.98
N ILE A 217 -2.28 -0.04 3.01
CA ILE A 217 -1.30 -0.52 2.02
C ILE A 217 -0.04 -0.97 2.74
N VAL A 218 0.39 -2.21 2.49
CA VAL A 218 1.76 -2.66 2.77
C VAL A 218 2.62 -2.34 1.56
N THR A 219 3.75 -1.67 1.74
CA THR A 219 4.66 -1.32 0.65
C THR A 219 6.10 -1.12 1.14
N HIS A 220 7.05 -1.43 0.25
CA HIS A 220 8.47 -1.09 0.39
C HIS A 220 8.89 0.05 -0.57
N SER A 221 7.97 0.59 -1.35
CA SER A 221 8.27 1.61 -2.35
C SER A 221 8.44 3.00 -1.72
N PRO A 222 9.64 3.60 -1.74
CA PRO A 222 9.82 4.98 -1.30
C PRO A 222 9.05 5.99 -2.18
N ILE A 223 8.64 5.57 -3.40
CA ILE A 223 7.81 6.40 -4.27
C ILE A 223 6.37 6.47 -3.73
N LEU A 224 5.77 5.33 -3.37
CA LEU A 224 4.41 5.31 -2.85
C LEU A 224 4.31 5.94 -1.47
N LEU A 225 5.30 5.70 -0.60
CA LEU A 225 5.37 6.27 0.74
C LEU A 225 5.45 7.80 0.74
N ALA A 226 5.85 8.42 -0.38
CA ALA A 226 5.92 9.87 -0.53
C ALA A 226 4.54 10.56 -0.69
N ILE A 227 3.43 9.81 -0.59
CA ILE A 227 2.09 10.41 -0.63
C ILE A 227 1.91 11.37 0.56
N PRO A 228 1.58 12.64 0.30
CA PRO A 228 1.37 13.62 1.37
C PRO A 228 0.16 13.26 2.24
N ASP A 229 0.24 13.61 3.53
CA ASP A 229 -0.83 13.43 4.52
C ASP A 229 -1.23 11.95 4.76
N ALA A 230 -0.46 10.99 4.23
CA ALA A 230 -0.62 9.58 4.56
C ALA A 230 0.01 9.28 5.94
N ASP A 231 -0.64 8.39 6.70
CA ASP A 231 -0.04 7.85 7.91
C ASP A 231 0.87 6.66 7.56
N ILE A 232 2.06 6.63 8.13
CA ILE A 232 3.02 5.53 7.95
C ILE A 232 3.28 4.90 9.31
N PHE A 233 3.07 3.58 9.40
CA PHE A 233 3.31 2.79 10.61
C PHE A 233 4.39 1.75 10.35
N SER A 234 5.48 1.79 11.11
CA SER A 234 6.52 0.76 11.10
C SER A 234 6.17 -0.39 12.04
N PHE A 235 6.49 -1.61 11.58
CA PHE A 235 6.37 -2.87 12.31
C PHE A 235 7.71 -3.34 12.89
N ASP A 236 8.73 -2.51 12.78
CA ASP A 236 10.04 -2.82 13.31
C ASP A 236 10.06 -2.67 14.85
N GLU A 237 11.11 -3.17 15.48
CA GLU A 237 11.30 -3.08 16.95
C GLU A 237 10.18 -3.74 17.80
N GLY A 238 9.41 -4.68 17.19
CA GLY A 238 8.41 -5.47 17.92
C GLY A 238 7.15 -4.71 18.35
N SER A 239 6.92 -3.52 17.82
CA SER A 239 5.71 -2.71 18.05
C SER A 239 5.34 -1.91 16.82
N ILE A 240 4.05 -1.53 16.69
CA ILE A 240 3.61 -0.66 15.61
C ILE A 240 3.75 0.79 16.03
N GLN A 241 4.59 1.54 15.32
CA GLN A 241 4.87 2.94 15.62
C GLN A 241 4.61 3.82 14.41
N GLN A 242 3.98 4.97 14.61
CA GLN A 242 3.83 5.96 13.55
C GLN A 242 5.17 6.66 13.34
N ILE A 243 5.64 6.67 12.09
CA ILE A 243 6.91 7.28 11.68
C ILE A 243 6.68 8.27 10.54
N ARG A 244 7.68 9.14 10.29
CA ARG A 244 7.67 10.05 9.14
C ARG A 244 8.21 9.34 7.91
N TYR A 245 7.92 9.87 6.73
CA TYR A 245 8.41 9.38 5.45
C TYR A 245 9.95 9.28 5.42
N GLU A 246 10.63 10.33 5.90
CA GLU A 246 12.09 10.39 5.91
C GLU A 246 12.74 9.40 6.89
N ASP A 247 11.97 8.88 7.84
CA ASP A 247 12.44 7.92 8.84
C ASP A 247 12.23 6.46 8.37
N THR A 248 11.59 6.24 7.21
CA THR A 248 11.41 4.90 6.65
C THR A 248 12.73 4.35 6.13
N GLU A 249 13.00 3.08 6.41
CA GLU A 249 14.22 2.40 5.99
C GLU A 249 14.39 2.43 4.45
N SER A 250 13.32 2.12 3.71
CA SER A 250 13.34 2.12 2.25
C SER A 250 13.73 3.50 1.65
N TYR A 251 13.26 4.61 2.25
CA TYR A 251 13.69 5.95 1.85
C TYR A 251 15.16 6.18 2.18
N GLN A 252 15.58 5.91 3.43
CA GLN A 252 16.93 6.19 3.90
C GLN A 252 17.98 5.42 3.11
N ILE A 253 17.78 4.09 2.95
CA ILE A 253 18.73 3.24 2.21
C ILE A 253 18.78 3.64 0.74
N THR A 254 17.61 3.82 0.10
CA THR A 254 17.56 4.21 -1.32
C THR A 254 18.26 5.55 -1.54
N LYS A 255 17.94 6.54 -0.71
CA LYS A 255 18.54 7.87 -0.80
C LYS A 255 20.06 7.81 -0.57
N MET A 256 20.50 7.16 0.48
CA MET A 256 21.92 7.01 0.81
C MET A 256 22.69 6.36 -0.35
N PHE A 257 22.15 5.30 -0.94
CA PHE A 257 22.77 4.61 -2.06
C PHE A 257 22.86 5.48 -3.31
N LEU A 258 21.76 6.17 -3.67
CA LEU A 258 21.73 7.02 -4.85
C LEU A 258 22.66 8.24 -4.71
N ASP A 259 22.71 8.85 -3.53
CA ASP A 259 23.54 10.02 -3.26
C ASP A 259 25.04 9.67 -3.17
N ASN A 260 25.39 8.43 -2.75
CA ASN A 260 26.75 8.01 -2.44
C ASN A 260 27.12 6.66 -3.06
N ARG A 261 26.66 6.37 -4.28
CA ARG A 261 26.76 5.06 -4.94
C ARG A 261 28.20 4.48 -4.90
N GLU A 262 29.20 5.27 -5.31
CA GLU A 262 30.59 4.78 -5.39
C GLU A 262 31.16 4.42 -4.01
N TYR A 263 30.88 5.24 -3.02
CA TYR A 263 31.30 4.98 -1.64
C TYR A 263 30.66 3.72 -1.06
N MET A 264 29.36 3.57 -1.27
CA MET A 264 28.59 2.40 -0.80
C MET A 264 29.09 1.11 -1.46
N LEU A 265 29.25 1.11 -2.78
CA LEU A 265 29.78 -0.06 -3.50
C LEU A 265 31.19 -0.43 -3.03
N LYS A 266 32.07 0.57 -2.83
CA LYS A 266 33.41 0.30 -2.33
C LYS A 266 33.40 -0.38 -0.95
N ARG A 267 32.52 0.02 -0.04
CA ARG A 267 32.40 -0.60 1.28
C ARG A 267 31.82 -2.01 1.22
N LEU A 268 30.69 -2.17 0.53
CA LEU A 268 29.99 -3.46 0.43
C LEU A 268 30.84 -4.55 -0.27
N LEU A 269 31.67 -4.17 -1.25
CA LEU A 269 32.54 -5.11 -1.97
C LEU A 269 33.92 -5.30 -1.32
N ALA A 270 34.33 -4.42 -0.40
CA ALA A 270 35.61 -4.57 0.33
C ALA A 270 35.51 -5.52 1.54
N GLU A 271 34.31 -5.73 2.08
CA GLU A 271 34.09 -6.66 3.20
C GLU A 271 34.20 -8.13 2.77
N ASP A 272 34.15 -8.44 1.46
CA ASP A 272 34.33 -9.81 0.91
C ASP A 272 35.81 -10.19 0.71
N GLU A 273 36.78 -9.29 0.94
CA GLU A 273 38.22 -9.57 0.78
C GLU A 273 38.92 -9.92 2.11
N GLU A 274 38.22 -9.88 3.25
CA GLU A 274 38.81 -10.15 4.59
C GLU A 274 38.37 -11.50 5.21
N GLU A 275 37.62 -12.38 4.48
CA GLU A 275 37.39 -13.78 4.83
C GLU A 275 38.26 -14.70 3.93
#